data_acde4200d7e0653784bf353941bff431
#
_entry.id   acde4200d7e0653784bf353941bff431
#
_cell.length_a   1.000
_cell.length_b   1.000
_cell.length_c   1.000
_cell.angle_alpha   90.00
_cell.angle_beta   90.00
_cell.angle_gamma   90.00
#
_symmetry.space_group_name_H-M   'P 1'
#
loop_
_entity.id
_entity.type
_entity.pdbx_description
1 polymer ?
#
loop_
_entity_poly.entity_id
_entity_poly.type
_entity_poly.pdbx_seq_one_letter_code
_entity_poly.pdbx_strand_id
1 'polypeptide(L)'
;RDVAPSRGLGDVYKRQAEVDNQLVFSQALEKLKEYGFSISIDDFGVRNASLSLFTTINFDILKLDRSLVKTLAQNQKARILIRSLAVICSDLGIKLIAEGVETLEQLDILKELRCNEVQGYLFSKPLPLNDFENKYLQILR
;
A
#
# COMPACT_ATOMS: atom_id res chain seq x y z
N ARG A 1 -11.87 -16.95 -44.28
CA ARG A 1 -10.70 -16.03 -44.18
C ARG A 1 -11.09 -14.96 -43.14
N ASP A 2 -10.68 -15.20 -41.91
CA ASP A 2 -10.84 -14.24 -40.83
C ASP A 2 -9.81 -13.11 -41.02
N VAL A 3 -10.33 -11.91 -41.31
CA VAL A 3 -9.51 -10.69 -41.33
C VAL A 3 -9.36 -10.24 -39.87
N ALA A 4 -8.15 -10.36 -39.33
CA ALA A 4 -7.84 -9.81 -38.01
C ALA A 4 -8.13 -8.30 -38.04
N PRO A 5 -8.85 -7.75 -37.03
CA PRO A 5 -9.10 -6.33 -36.97
C PRO A 5 -7.75 -5.58 -36.87
N SER A 6 -7.54 -4.66 -37.81
CA SER A 6 -6.39 -3.76 -37.79
C SER A 6 -6.38 -3.01 -36.46
N ARG A 7 -5.34 -3.25 -35.64
CA ARG A 7 -5.06 -2.42 -34.46
C ARG A 7 -4.85 -0.99 -34.94
N GLY A 8 -5.89 -0.16 -34.78
CA GLY A 8 -5.92 1.17 -35.33
C GLY A 8 -4.91 2.10 -34.67
N LEU A 9 -4.47 3.11 -35.40
CA LEU A 9 -3.61 4.21 -34.94
C LEU A 9 -4.04 4.76 -33.55
N GLY A 10 -5.32 4.73 -33.20
CA GLY A 10 -5.83 5.13 -31.89
C GLY A 10 -5.27 4.35 -30.69
N ASP A 11 -4.89 3.09 -30.86
CA ASP A 11 -4.30 2.26 -29.81
C ASP A 11 -2.84 2.65 -29.53
N VAL A 12 -2.12 3.08 -30.57
CA VAL A 12 -0.73 3.55 -30.46
C VAL A 12 -0.69 4.89 -29.71
N TYR A 13 -1.58 5.82 -30.06
CA TYR A 13 -1.67 7.12 -29.37
C TYR A 13 -2.12 7.01 -27.90
N LYS A 14 -3.04 6.11 -27.57
CA LYS A 14 -3.43 5.87 -26.18
C LYS A 14 -2.28 5.35 -25.35
N ARG A 15 -1.52 4.37 -25.87
CA ARG A 15 -0.34 3.82 -25.18
C ARG A 15 0.76 4.87 -24.99
N GLN A 16 0.98 5.71 -25.99
CA GLN A 16 1.98 6.78 -25.93
C GLN A 16 1.60 7.83 -24.87
N ALA A 17 0.32 8.25 -24.86
CA ALA A 17 -0.19 9.17 -23.84
C ALA A 17 -0.16 8.58 -22.42
N GLU A 18 -0.38 7.28 -22.26
CA GLU A 18 -0.26 6.59 -20.98
C GLU A 18 1.20 6.53 -20.49
N VAL A 19 2.15 6.28 -21.37
CA VAL A 19 3.59 6.26 -21.07
C VAL A 19 4.09 7.66 -20.71
N ASP A 20 3.70 8.68 -21.48
CA ASP A 20 4.07 10.07 -21.21
C ASP A 20 3.51 10.56 -19.86
N ASN A 21 2.26 10.19 -19.53
CA ASN A 21 1.66 10.48 -18.23
C ASN A 21 2.37 9.77 -17.08
N GLN A 22 2.79 8.52 -17.25
CA GLN A 22 3.56 7.78 -16.24
C GLN A 22 4.92 8.43 -15.98
N LEU A 23 5.62 8.86 -17.03
CA LEU A 23 6.91 9.53 -16.90
C LEU A 23 6.79 10.85 -16.13
N VAL A 24 5.82 11.69 -16.51
CA VAL A 24 5.56 12.97 -15.83
C VAL A 24 5.19 12.73 -14.35
N PHE A 25 4.37 11.72 -14.08
CA PHE A 25 3.98 11.35 -12.73
C PHE A 25 5.18 10.89 -11.89
N SER A 26 6.03 9.99 -12.43
CA SER A 26 7.23 9.52 -11.73
C SER A 26 8.19 10.67 -11.43
N GLN A 27 8.43 11.58 -12.37
CA GLN A 27 9.27 12.76 -12.16
C GLN A 27 8.72 13.69 -11.08
N ALA A 28 7.40 13.86 -11.01
CA ALA A 28 6.77 14.65 -9.96
C ALA A 28 6.97 14.02 -8.56
N LEU A 29 6.85 12.69 -8.46
CA LEU A 29 7.11 11.98 -7.21
C LEU A 29 8.59 12.08 -6.77
N GLU A 30 9.53 11.97 -7.72
CA GLU A 30 10.95 12.15 -7.42
C GLU A 30 11.24 13.54 -6.85
N LYS A 31 10.67 14.60 -7.45
CA LYS A 31 10.80 15.95 -6.91
C LYS A 31 10.24 16.09 -5.49
N LEU A 32 9.10 15.46 -5.21
CA LEU A 32 8.56 15.46 -3.84
C LEU A 32 9.53 14.80 -2.86
N LYS A 33 10.17 13.70 -3.26
CA LYS A 33 11.20 13.03 -2.43
C LYS A 33 12.43 13.92 -2.21
N GLU A 34 12.88 14.67 -3.21
CA GLU A 34 13.97 15.65 -3.07
C GLU A 34 13.63 16.74 -2.04
N TYR A 35 12.36 17.11 -1.91
CA TYR A 35 11.88 18.04 -0.85
C TYR A 35 11.69 17.37 0.52
N GLY A 36 12.04 16.08 0.67
CA GLY A 36 11.94 15.35 1.93
C GLY A 36 10.57 14.71 2.21
N PHE A 37 9.66 14.65 1.22
CA PHE A 37 8.40 13.95 1.39
C PHE A 37 8.57 12.45 1.21
N SER A 38 7.88 11.66 2.04
CA SER A 38 7.73 10.22 1.86
C SER A 38 6.49 9.94 1.01
N ILE A 39 6.63 9.04 0.05
CA ILE A 39 5.56 8.63 -0.86
C ILE A 39 4.90 7.37 -0.32
N SER A 40 3.58 7.40 -0.18
CA SER A 40 2.79 6.26 0.28
C SER A 40 1.82 5.79 -0.80
N ILE A 41 1.78 4.48 -1.02
CA ILE A 41 0.73 3.82 -1.80
C ILE A 41 -0.34 3.34 -0.82
N ASP A 42 -1.55 3.82 -0.99
CA ASP A 42 -2.71 3.51 -0.14
C ASP A 42 -3.64 2.48 -0.78
N ASP A 43 -4.51 1.85 0.03
CA ASP A 43 -5.54 0.91 -0.40
C ASP A 43 -5.02 -0.29 -1.22
N PHE A 44 -3.80 -0.77 -0.96
CA PHE A 44 -3.26 -1.91 -1.68
C PHE A 44 -4.04 -3.19 -1.35
N GLY A 45 -4.54 -3.84 -2.42
CA GLY A 45 -5.38 -5.04 -2.31
C GLY A 45 -6.85 -4.81 -2.63
N VAL A 46 -7.28 -3.55 -2.83
CA VAL A 46 -8.60 -3.17 -3.34
C VAL A 46 -8.43 -2.68 -4.77
N ARG A 47 -9.18 -3.27 -5.72
CA ARG A 47 -9.09 -2.95 -7.14
C ARG A 47 -7.72 -3.29 -7.75
N ASN A 48 -7.40 -2.75 -8.92
CA ASN A 48 -6.27 -3.14 -9.78
C ASN A 48 -4.88 -2.77 -9.20
N ALA A 49 -4.58 -3.18 -7.97
CA ALA A 49 -3.25 -3.04 -7.42
C ALA A 49 -2.28 -3.89 -8.24
N SER A 50 -1.50 -3.25 -9.10
CA SER A 50 -0.55 -3.93 -9.98
C SER A 50 0.81 -4.07 -9.27
N LEU A 51 1.40 -5.26 -9.37
CA LEU A 51 2.79 -5.48 -8.94
C LEU A 51 3.79 -4.62 -9.72
N SER A 52 3.39 -4.07 -10.88
CA SER A 52 4.23 -3.13 -11.64
C SER A 52 4.58 -1.86 -10.84
N LEU A 53 3.79 -1.49 -9.82
CA LEU A 53 4.10 -0.35 -8.95
C LEU A 53 5.50 -0.46 -8.32
N PHE A 54 5.91 -1.67 -7.92
CA PHE A 54 7.22 -1.91 -7.31
C PHE A 54 8.40 -1.68 -8.28
N THR A 55 8.15 -1.69 -9.58
CA THR A 55 9.18 -1.50 -10.62
C THR A 55 9.09 -0.14 -11.31
N THR A 56 7.97 0.56 -11.18
CA THR A 56 7.72 1.81 -11.91
C THR A 56 7.67 3.05 -11.04
N ILE A 57 7.40 2.90 -9.74
CA ILE A 57 7.26 4.03 -8.81
C ILE A 57 8.20 3.84 -7.63
N ASN A 58 8.99 4.88 -7.35
CA ASN A 58 9.83 4.93 -6.16
C ASN A 58 9.02 5.45 -4.98
N PHE A 59 8.45 4.55 -4.18
CA PHE A 59 7.66 4.87 -3.00
C PHE A 59 8.29 4.29 -1.72
N ASP A 60 7.91 4.84 -0.57
CA ASP A 60 8.53 4.53 0.73
C ASP A 60 7.62 3.69 1.62
N ILE A 61 6.30 3.78 1.40
CA ILE A 61 5.30 3.15 2.27
C ILE A 61 4.26 2.44 1.41
N LEU A 62 3.94 1.20 1.78
CA LEU A 62 2.82 0.44 1.24
C LEU A 62 1.79 0.18 2.34
N LYS A 63 0.54 0.61 2.14
CA LYS A 63 -0.55 0.43 3.10
C LYS A 63 -1.51 -0.63 2.59
N LEU A 64 -1.63 -1.73 3.34
CA LEU A 64 -2.58 -2.81 3.05
C LEU A 64 -3.97 -2.38 3.48
N ASP A 65 -4.92 -2.46 2.56
CA ASP A 65 -6.31 -2.15 2.87
C ASP A 65 -6.90 -3.11 3.92
N ARG A 66 -7.79 -2.58 4.75
CA ARG A 66 -8.49 -3.31 5.80
C ARG A 66 -9.26 -4.55 5.31
N SER A 67 -9.68 -4.60 4.04
CA SER A 67 -10.41 -5.76 3.50
C SER A 67 -9.52 -7.01 3.46
N LEU A 68 -8.22 -6.86 3.19
CA LEU A 68 -7.25 -7.95 3.29
C LEU A 68 -7.06 -8.39 4.74
N VAL A 69 -6.92 -7.43 5.66
CA VAL A 69 -6.71 -7.68 7.08
C VAL A 69 -7.91 -8.40 7.71
N LYS A 70 -9.13 -8.01 7.36
CA LYS A 70 -10.37 -8.67 7.85
C LYS A 70 -10.48 -10.14 7.50
N THR A 71 -9.87 -10.56 6.40
CA THR A 71 -9.97 -11.96 5.92
C THR A 71 -8.87 -12.86 6.47
N LEU A 72 -7.87 -12.33 7.19
CA LEU A 72 -6.66 -13.05 7.59
C LEU A 72 -6.94 -14.33 8.39
N ALA A 73 -7.89 -14.32 9.30
CA ALA A 73 -8.19 -15.47 10.14
C ALA A 73 -8.64 -16.69 9.32
N GLN A 74 -9.33 -16.48 8.21
CA GLN A 74 -10.01 -17.51 7.43
C GLN A 74 -9.44 -17.70 6.02
N ASN A 75 -8.57 -16.81 5.54
CA ASN A 75 -8.08 -16.82 4.17
C ASN A 75 -6.57 -17.07 4.08
N GLN A 76 -6.20 -18.32 3.86
CA GLN A 76 -4.80 -18.74 3.68
C GLN A 76 -4.12 -18.02 2.50
N LYS A 77 -4.86 -17.72 1.41
CA LYS A 77 -4.28 -17.01 0.25
C LYS A 77 -3.91 -15.57 0.63
N ALA A 78 -4.73 -14.90 1.44
CA ALA A 78 -4.41 -13.57 1.95
C ALA A 78 -3.15 -13.60 2.84
N ARG A 79 -2.99 -14.61 3.69
CA ARG A 79 -1.77 -14.79 4.51
C ARG A 79 -0.52 -14.97 3.64
N ILE A 80 -0.60 -15.82 2.61
CA ILE A 80 0.52 -16.03 1.67
C ILE A 80 0.87 -14.71 0.96
N LEU A 81 -0.13 -14.00 0.46
CA LEU A 81 0.06 -12.71 -0.22
C LEU A 81 0.76 -11.70 0.68
N ILE A 82 0.25 -11.49 1.90
CA ILE A 82 0.84 -10.52 2.84
C ILE A 82 2.26 -10.91 3.23
N ARG A 83 2.53 -12.19 3.47
CA ARG A 83 3.90 -12.66 3.73
C ARG A 83 4.84 -12.34 2.57
N SER A 84 4.41 -12.59 1.33
CA SER A 84 5.21 -12.31 0.13
C SER A 84 5.46 -10.80 -0.02
N LEU A 85 4.46 -9.97 0.21
CA LEU A 85 4.59 -8.51 0.21
C LEU A 85 5.53 -8.03 1.32
N ALA A 86 5.48 -8.61 2.52
CA ALA A 86 6.38 -8.26 3.62
C ALA A 86 7.85 -8.55 3.27
N VAL A 87 8.13 -9.65 2.58
CA VAL A 87 9.48 -9.96 2.08
C VAL A 87 9.90 -8.94 1.02
N ILE A 88 9.08 -8.71 0.00
CA ILE A 88 9.37 -7.75 -1.08
C ILE A 88 9.63 -6.35 -0.51
N CYS A 89 8.76 -5.88 0.39
CA CYS A 89 8.91 -4.57 1.01
C CYS A 89 10.20 -4.48 1.83
N SER A 90 10.53 -5.53 2.59
CA SER A 90 11.77 -5.60 3.36
C SER A 90 13.01 -5.53 2.47
N ASP A 91 13.03 -6.28 1.38
CA ASP A 91 14.17 -6.33 0.44
C ASP A 91 14.35 -5.00 -0.32
N LEU A 92 13.27 -4.28 -0.57
CA LEU A 92 13.28 -2.97 -1.24
C LEU A 92 13.40 -1.78 -0.27
N GLY A 93 13.44 -2.01 1.04
CA GLY A 93 13.45 -0.93 2.05
C GLY A 93 12.14 -0.15 2.14
N ILE A 94 11.03 -0.75 1.72
CA ILE A 94 9.69 -0.17 1.76
C ILE A 94 9.01 -0.55 3.08
N LYS A 95 8.38 0.42 3.75
CA LYS A 95 7.61 0.20 4.95
C LYS A 95 6.25 -0.41 4.61
N LEU A 96 5.90 -1.55 5.20
CA LEU A 96 4.59 -2.19 5.03
C LEU A 96 3.72 -1.92 6.26
N ILE A 97 2.55 -1.30 6.04
CA ILE A 97 1.58 -0.97 7.10
C ILE A 97 0.28 -1.72 6.83
N ALA A 98 -0.22 -2.47 7.81
CA ALA A 98 -1.53 -3.08 7.75
C ALA A 98 -2.59 -2.19 8.41
N GLU A 99 -3.65 -1.86 7.67
CA GLU A 99 -4.72 -0.99 8.14
C GLU A 99 -5.95 -1.76 8.64
N GLY A 100 -6.69 -1.14 9.53
CA GLY A 100 -7.96 -1.66 10.02
C GLY A 100 -7.81 -2.89 10.90
N VAL A 101 -6.74 -2.99 11.69
CA VAL A 101 -6.57 -4.03 12.70
C VAL A 101 -7.51 -3.77 13.86
N GLU A 102 -8.43 -4.71 14.10
CA GLU A 102 -9.50 -4.57 15.09
C GLU A 102 -9.41 -5.62 16.22
N THR A 103 -8.66 -6.73 16.00
CA THR A 103 -8.56 -7.84 16.96
C THR A 103 -7.12 -8.25 17.25
N LEU A 104 -6.89 -8.82 18.44
CA LEU A 104 -5.59 -9.39 18.81
C LEU A 104 -5.19 -10.54 17.91
N GLU A 105 -6.15 -11.37 17.46
CA GLU A 105 -5.89 -12.45 16.51
C GLU A 105 -5.30 -11.93 15.19
N GLN A 106 -5.88 -10.85 14.64
CA GLN A 106 -5.33 -10.21 13.42
C GLN A 106 -3.91 -9.70 13.66
N LEU A 107 -3.67 -9.06 14.79
CA LEU A 107 -2.35 -8.56 15.17
C LEU A 107 -1.32 -9.68 15.25
N ASP A 108 -1.64 -10.80 15.89
CA ASP A 108 -0.73 -11.93 16.06
C ASP A 108 -0.41 -12.58 14.71
N ILE A 109 -1.42 -12.79 13.85
CA ILE A 109 -1.21 -13.25 12.48
C ILE A 109 -0.29 -12.30 11.69
N LEU A 110 -0.49 -10.99 11.77
CA LEU A 110 0.32 -10.01 11.05
C LEU A 110 1.79 -10.03 11.52
N LYS A 111 2.04 -10.20 12.83
CA LYS A 111 3.40 -10.38 13.36
C LYS A 111 4.07 -11.64 12.81
N GLU A 112 3.35 -12.77 12.77
CA GLU A 112 3.86 -14.02 12.17
C GLU A 112 4.19 -13.84 10.67
N LEU A 113 3.44 -13.00 9.97
CA LEU A 113 3.65 -12.67 8.57
C LEU A 113 4.76 -11.62 8.36
N ARG A 114 5.42 -11.16 9.43
CA ARG A 114 6.45 -10.11 9.42
C ARG A 114 5.96 -8.73 8.99
N CYS A 115 4.67 -8.45 9.15
CA CYS A 115 4.12 -7.11 9.02
C CYS A 115 4.19 -6.43 10.39
N ASN A 116 5.21 -5.60 10.61
CA ASN A 116 5.51 -5.07 11.94
C ASN A 116 4.86 -3.72 12.23
N GLU A 117 4.32 -3.06 11.21
CA GLU A 117 3.60 -1.80 11.38
C GLU A 117 2.12 -1.99 11.11
N VAL A 118 1.30 -1.54 12.03
CA VAL A 118 -0.14 -1.75 11.99
C VAL A 118 -0.87 -0.53 12.53
N GLN A 119 -2.04 -0.24 11.95
CA GLN A 119 -2.96 0.75 12.50
C GLN A 119 -4.38 0.21 12.52
N GLY A 120 -5.17 0.62 13.52
CA GLY A 120 -6.57 0.21 13.59
C GLY A 120 -7.21 0.46 14.95
N TYR A 121 -8.48 0.12 15.04
CA TYR A 121 -9.31 0.36 16.22
C TYR A 121 -8.93 -0.54 17.41
N LEU A 122 -8.11 -1.55 17.19
CA LEU A 122 -7.52 -2.31 18.29
C LEU A 122 -6.71 -1.39 19.24
N PHE A 123 -6.04 -0.37 18.69
CA PHE A 123 -5.22 0.58 19.47
C PHE A 123 -6.01 1.81 19.87
N SER A 124 -6.62 2.48 18.90
CA SER A 124 -7.46 3.65 19.14
C SER A 124 -8.32 3.97 17.92
N LYS A 125 -9.52 4.47 18.19
CA LYS A 125 -10.24 5.25 17.19
C LYS A 125 -9.63 6.64 17.08
N PRO A 126 -9.89 7.40 15.99
CA PRO A 126 -9.51 8.81 15.92
C PRO A 126 -10.02 9.56 17.14
N LEU A 127 -9.18 10.38 17.75
CA LEU A 127 -9.49 11.16 18.93
C LEU A 127 -9.36 12.65 18.62
N PRO A 128 -10.18 13.51 19.25
CA PRO A 128 -9.91 14.94 19.31
C PRO A 128 -8.51 15.20 19.88
N LEU A 129 -7.87 16.31 19.48
CA LEU A 129 -6.50 16.63 19.88
C LEU A 129 -6.28 16.57 21.40
N ASN A 130 -7.16 17.20 22.17
CA ASN A 130 -7.06 17.23 23.64
C ASN A 130 -7.10 15.81 24.25
N ASP A 131 -7.97 14.93 23.74
CA ASP A 131 -8.10 13.56 24.22
C ASP A 131 -6.85 12.75 23.85
N PHE A 132 -6.29 12.96 22.64
CA PHE A 132 -5.05 12.34 22.21
C PHE A 132 -3.87 12.77 23.10
N GLU A 133 -3.71 14.06 23.34
CA GLU A 133 -2.66 14.60 24.22
C GLU A 133 -2.77 14.03 25.63
N ASN A 134 -3.96 14.02 26.22
CA ASN A 134 -4.19 13.49 27.56
C ASN A 134 -3.91 11.98 27.64
N LYS A 135 -4.25 11.22 26.60
CA LYS A 135 -4.12 9.77 26.62
C LYS A 135 -2.70 9.28 26.31
N TYR A 136 -2.00 9.96 25.40
CA TYR A 136 -0.75 9.44 24.83
C TYR A 136 0.49 10.30 25.12
N LEU A 137 0.36 11.61 25.23
CA LEU A 137 1.51 12.48 25.42
C LEU A 137 1.88 12.73 26.89
N GLN A 138 0.95 12.52 27.84
CA GLN A 138 1.28 12.58 29.27
C GLN A 138 2.17 11.42 29.75
N ILE A 139 2.24 10.33 28.99
CA ILE A 139 3.12 9.19 29.28
C ILE A 139 4.59 9.50 28.95
N LEU A 140 4.84 10.55 28.17
CA LEU A 140 6.18 10.94 27.70
C LEU A 140 6.80 12.08 28.54
N ARG A 141 6.13 12.49 29.63
CA ARG A 141 6.65 13.41 30.66
C ARG A 141 6.98 12.67 31.92
#